data_36e08b4768d5dd3fdc69b36f706a1d93
#
_entry.id   36e08b4768d5dd3fdc69b36f706a1d93
#
_cell.length_a   1.000
_cell.length_b   1.000
_cell.length_c   1.000
_cell.angle_alpha   90.00
_cell.angle_beta   90.00
_cell.angle_gamma   90.00
#
_symmetry.space_group_name_H-M   'P 1'
#
loop_
_entity.id
_entity.type
_entity.pdbx_description
1 polymer ?
#
loop_
_entity_poly.entity_id
_entity_poly.type
_entity_poly.pdbx_seq_one_letter_code
_entity_poly.pdbx_strand_id
1 'polypeptide(L)'
;LKEVGLIGIEANYSTYAPSEEREIRRLAERYDLCISGGSDFHGSAKPGLDLATGYGRLFIPEEVLVNLKKKHAEMKAHPEAFRRNKILFTDLDGTFLNKEKQIGDYTREVMDTFTKAGNKLVLCSGRDINSVRSVKEYLHLDYPGMYLIGYNGGQIVECDTGKTLYRVALTYEQVCHIREAASQHGLHFHT
;
A
#
# COMPACT_ATOMS: atom_id res chain seq x y z
N LEU A 1 -7.84 8.75 -1.84
CA LEU A 1 -7.08 8.41 -0.62
C LEU A 1 -7.49 9.31 0.57
N LYS A 2 -7.69 10.62 0.37
CA LYS A 2 -8.18 11.50 1.45
C LYS A 2 -9.52 11.03 2.02
N GLU A 3 -10.43 10.62 1.16
CA GLU A 3 -11.75 10.09 1.56
C GLU A 3 -11.68 8.84 2.44
N VAL A 4 -10.59 8.07 2.32
CA VAL A 4 -10.33 6.88 3.13
C VAL A 4 -9.34 7.12 4.27
N GLY A 5 -9.03 8.38 4.59
CA GLY A 5 -8.30 8.74 5.78
C GLY A 5 -6.86 9.19 5.60
N LEU A 6 -6.38 9.41 4.37
CA LEU A 6 -5.07 10.02 4.16
C LEU A 6 -5.08 11.46 4.70
N ILE A 7 -4.22 11.77 5.64
CA ILE A 7 -4.13 13.08 6.32
C ILE A 7 -2.83 13.81 6.03
N GLY A 8 -1.84 13.13 5.50
CA GLY A 8 -0.54 13.74 5.20
C GLY A 8 0.19 13.02 4.09
N ILE A 9 1.20 13.69 3.55
CA ILE A 9 2.09 13.19 2.51
C ILE A 9 3.52 13.67 2.79
N GLU A 10 4.49 12.81 2.53
CA GLU A 10 5.91 13.18 2.64
C GLU A 10 6.32 14.01 1.42
N ALA A 11 6.62 15.29 1.64
CA ALA A 11 6.99 16.22 0.58
C ALA A 11 8.47 16.64 0.66
N ASN A 12 9.10 16.51 1.82
CA ASN A 12 10.53 16.78 1.99
C ASN A 12 11.25 15.43 2.10
N TYR A 13 11.89 15.00 1.00
CA TYR A 13 12.53 13.69 0.93
C TYR A 13 13.90 13.76 0.26
N SER A 14 14.85 12.96 0.74
CA SER A 14 16.27 13.07 0.37
C SER A 14 16.60 12.96 -1.11
N THR A 15 15.77 12.25 -1.88
CA THR A 15 16.01 11.98 -3.31
C THR A 15 15.09 12.73 -4.24
N TYR A 16 14.13 13.49 -3.73
CA TYR A 16 13.23 14.25 -4.59
C TYR A 16 13.99 15.36 -5.32
N ALA A 17 13.74 15.44 -6.63
CA ALA A 17 14.11 16.61 -7.39
C ALA A 17 13.21 17.81 -7.01
N PRO A 18 13.68 19.05 -7.17
CA PRO A 18 12.86 20.24 -6.86
C PRO A 18 11.52 20.30 -7.59
N SER A 19 11.40 19.66 -8.77
CA SER A 19 10.15 19.55 -9.52
C SER A 19 9.18 18.60 -8.86
N GLU A 20 9.66 17.47 -8.35
CA GLU A 20 8.86 16.45 -7.66
C GLU A 20 8.36 17.00 -6.32
N GLU A 21 9.23 17.65 -5.55
CA GLU A 21 8.83 18.29 -4.30
C GLU A 21 7.71 19.33 -4.53
N ARG A 22 7.84 20.17 -5.56
CA ARG A 22 6.80 21.16 -5.91
C ARG A 22 5.48 20.49 -6.28
N GLU A 23 5.52 19.39 -7.02
CA GLU A 23 4.31 18.67 -7.43
C GLU A 23 3.63 18.05 -6.20
N ILE A 24 4.40 17.41 -5.32
CA ILE A 24 3.86 16.83 -4.07
C ILE A 24 3.26 17.90 -3.16
N ARG A 25 3.90 19.07 -3.05
CA ARG A 25 3.35 20.20 -2.29
C ARG A 25 2.04 20.72 -2.87
N ARG A 26 1.92 20.80 -4.22
CA ARG A 26 0.66 21.14 -4.88
C ARG A 26 -0.44 20.10 -4.60
N LEU A 27 -0.09 18.82 -4.58
CA LEU A 27 -1.03 17.77 -4.20
C LEU A 27 -1.45 17.90 -2.74
N ALA A 28 -0.52 18.17 -1.84
CA ALA A 28 -0.81 18.40 -0.42
C ALA A 28 -1.79 19.58 -0.25
N GLU A 29 -1.53 20.70 -0.91
CA GLU A 29 -2.40 21.87 -0.89
C GLU A 29 -3.79 21.58 -1.48
N ARG A 30 -3.82 21.00 -2.69
CA ARG A 30 -5.07 20.65 -3.39
C ARG A 30 -5.99 19.75 -2.57
N TYR A 31 -5.42 18.81 -1.83
CA TYR A 31 -6.15 17.83 -1.05
C TYR A 31 -6.15 18.12 0.45
N ASP A 32 -5.69 19.29 0.87
CA ASP A 32 -5.60 19.68 2.29
C ASP A 32 -4.94 18.56 3.13
N LEU A 33 -3.73 18.18 2.74
CA LEU A 33 -2.92 17.17 3.42
C LEU A 33 -1.80 17.87 4.19
N CYS A 34 -1.47 17.34 5.37
CA CYS A 34 -0.28 17.75 6.08
C CYS A 34 0.98 17.33 5.30
N ILE A 35 1.98 18.17 5.34
CA ILE A 35 3.31 17.82 4.81
C ILE A 35 4.13 17.19 5.91
N SER A 36 4.86 16.14 5.59
CA SER A 36 5.93 15.58 6.42
C SER A 36 7.25 15.57 5.64
N GLY A 37 8.30 15.12 6.31
CA GLY A 37 9.58 14.92 5.68
C GLY A 37 10.47 14.01 6.50
N GLY A 38 11.43 13.39 5.81
CA GLY A 38 12.40 12.49 6.41
C GLY A 38 13.60 12.23 5.49
N SER A 39 14.71 11.87 6.10
CA SER A 39 15.92 11.50 5.34
C SER A 39 15.88 10.07 4.82
N ASP A 40 14.97 9.26 5.33
CA ASP A 40 14.92 7.81 5.05
C ASP A 40 16.21 7.09 5.46
N PHE A 41 16.80 7.56 6.58
CA PHE A 41 18.02 7.00 7.11
C PHE A 41 17.85 5.56 7.59
N HIS A 42 18.70 4.66 7.07
CA HIS A 42 18.68 3.23 7.39
C HIS A 42 20.06 2.71 7.80
N GLY A 43 20.89 3.56 8.40
CA GLY A 43 22.24 3.18 8.81
C GLY A 43 23.10 2.68 7.65
N SER A 44 23.81 1.59 7.86
CA SER A 44 24.69 1.01 6.84
C SER A 44 23.99 0.46 5.60
N ALA A 45 22.67 0.26 5.65
CA ALA A 45 21.88 -0.21 4.49
C ALA A 45 21.75 0.85 3.39
N LYS A 46 21.94 2.14 3.74
CA LYS A 46 21.95 3.26 2.79
C LYS A 46 23.21 4.12 3.01
N PRO A 47 24.37 3.71 2.47
CA PRO A 47 25.62 4.45 2.64
C PRO A 47 25.53 5.88 2.11
N GLY A 48 26.10 6.84 2.84
CA GLY A 48 26.13 8.26 2.44
C GLY A 48 24.83 9.02 2.70
N LEU A 49 23.82 8.37 3.26
CA LEU A 49 22.58 9.00 3.69
C LEU A 49 22.65 9.28 5.19
N ASP A 50 22.67 10.56 5.58
CA ASP A 50 22.73 10.97 6.97
C ASP A 50 21.36 11.21 7.60
N LEU A 51 21.28 11.00 8.90
CA LEU A 51 20.10 11.34 9.68
C LEU A 51 19.84 12.85 9.59
N ALA A 52 18.59 13.23 9.34
CA ALA A 52 18.09 14.60 9.20
C ALA A 52 18.51 15.33 7.91
N THR A 53 19.72 15.18 7.40
CA THR A 53 20.24 15.93 6.26
C THR A 53 20.20 15.16 4.94
N GLY A 54 19.88 13.87 5.00
CA GLY A 54 19.83 13.02 3.82
C GLY A 54 21.20 12.94 3.13
N TYR A 55 21.25 13.24 1.85
CA TYR A 55 22.49 13.41 1.08
C TYR A 55 23.07 14.85 1.19
N GLY A 56 22.87 15.53 2.32
CA GLY A 56 23.37 16.87 2.59
C GLY A 56 22.52 18.01 2.01
N ARG A 57 21.36 17.72 1.40
CA ARG A 57 20.48 18.71 0.79
C ARG A 57 19.12 18.83 1.45
N LEU A 58 18.74 17.84 2.26
CA LEU A 58 17.44 17.83 2.89
C LEU A 58 17.37 18.93 3.96
N PHE A 59 16.35 19.75 3.85
CA PHE A 59 15.98 20.72 4.86
C PHE A 59 14.48 20.60 5.14
N ILE A 60 14.12 20.33 6.37
CA ILE A 60 12.75 20.23 6.82
C ILE A 60 12.49 21.41 7.75
N PRO A 61 11.69 22.41 7.33
CA PRO A 61 11.37 23.56 8.17
C PRO A 61 10.66 23.14 9.47
N GLU A 62 10.93 23.83 10.56
CA GLU A 62 10.30 23.54 11.88
C GLU A 62 8.77 23.65 11.83
N GLU A 63 8.23 24.52 10.99
CA GLU A 63 6.80 24.67 10.79
C GLU A 63 6.10 23.39 10.33
N VAL A 64 6.82 22.49 9.66
CA VAL A 64 6.30 21.15 9.30
C VAL A 64 5.94 20.38 10.56
N LEU A 65 6.81 20.38 11.56
CA LEU A 65 6.55 19.74 12.85
C LEU A 65 5.43 20.44 13.62
N VAL A 66 5.40 21.77 13.59
CA VAL A 66 4.34 22.58 14.24
C VAL A 66 2.98 22.22 13.65
N ASN A 67 2.86 22.17 12.32
CA ASN A 67 1.63 21.83 11.63
C ASN A 67 1.20 20.37 11.89
N LEU A 68 2.12 19.43 11.93
CA LEU A 68 1.83 18.04 12.29
C LEU A 68 1.32 17.92 13.73
N LYS A 69 1.95 18.62 14.69
CA LYS A 69 1.52 18.65 16.09
C LYS A 69 0.12 19.26 16.23
N LYS A 70 -0.15 20.36 15.51
CA LYS A 70 -1.48 21.00 15.48
C LYS A 70 -2.54 20.02 14.96
N LYS A 71 -2.27 19.38 13.82
CA LYS A 71 -3.18 18.38 13.24
C LYS A 71 -3.42 17.19 14.16
N HIS A 72 -2.38 16.71 14.82
CA HIS A 72 -2.50 15.65 15.82
C HIS A 72 -3.35 16.07 17.03
N ALA A 73 -3.21 17.31 17.49
CA ALA A 73 -4.05 17.83 18.57
C ALA A 73 -5.53 17.96 18.15
N GLU A 74 -5.80 18.42 16.92
CA GLU A 74 -7.14 18.46 16.34
C GLU A 74 -7.77 17.05 16.27
N MET A 75 -6.99 16.05 15.82
CA MET A 75 -7.45 14.67 15.76
C MET A 75 -7.77 14.09 17.14
N LYS A 76 -7.01 14.46 18.16
CA LYS A 76 -7.28 14.05 19.55
C LYS A 76 -8.51 14.74 20.14
N ALA A 77 -8.70 16.01 19.83
CA ALA A 77 -9.85 16.79 20.32
C ALA A 77 -11.17 16.37 19.64
N HIS A 78 -11.12 15.97 18.37
CA HIS A 78 -12.28 15.63 17.57
C HIS A 78 -12.08 14.28 16.85
N PRO A 79 -11.94 13.17 17.57
CA PRO A 79 -11.64 11.85 16.96
C PRO A 79 -12.73 11.40 16.00
N GLU A 80 -13.98 11.82 16.19
CA GLU A 80 -15.11 11.52 15.31
C GLU A 80 -14.97 12.14 13.92
N ALA A 81 -14.36 13.33 13.80
CA ALA A 81 -14.12 14.00 12.53
C ALA A 81 -13.05 13.29 11.68
N PHE A 82 -12.19 12.50 12.33
CA PHE A 82 -11.09 11.74 11.71
C PHE A 82 -11.32 10.23 11.75
N ARG A 83 -12.44 9.79 12.32
CA ARG A 83 -12.86 8.40 12.33
C ARG A 83 -13.30 8.02 10.92
N ARG A 84 -12.33 7.57 10.12
CA ARG A 84 -12.57 7.04 8.79
C ARG A 84 -12.25 5.56 8.80
N ASN A 85 -12.98 4.81 8.00
CA ASN A 85 -12.69 3.40 7.80
C ASN A 85 -11.27 3.25 7.28
N LYS A 86 -10.50 2.41 7.95
CA LYS A 86 -9.13 2.09 7.55
C LYS A 86 -9.17 0.99 6.50
N ILE A 87 -8.16 0.98 5.65
CA ILE A 87 -7.92 -0.11 4.71
C ILE A 87 -6.59 -0.75 5.08
N LEU A 88 -6.61 -2.04 5.36
CA LEU A 88 -5.42 -2.84 5.59
C LEU A 88 -5.09 -3.61 4.32
N PHE A 89 -3.93 -3.34 3.75
CA PHE A 89 -3.33 -4.14 2.69
C PHE A 89 -2.38 -5.14 3.32
N THR A 90 -2.53 -6.41 3.02
CA THR A 90 -1.65 -7.46 3.53
C THR A 90 -1.25 -8.41 2.40
N ASP A 91 0.01 -8.79 2.40
CA ASP A 91 0.46 -9.92 1.60
C ASP A 91 -0.03 -11.24 2.23
N LEU A 92 -0.12 -12.29 1.43
CA LEU A 92 -0.59 -13.60 1.86
C LEU A 92 0.54 -14.47 2.41
N ASP A 93 1.50 -14.79 1.58
CA ASP A 93 2.47 -15.85 1.84
C ASP A 93 3.60 -15.39 2.78
N GLY A 94 3.65 -15.93 3.99
CA GLY A 94 4.65 -15.55 4.98
C GLY A 94 4.34 -14.25 5.73
N THR A 95 3.19 -13.61 5.47
CA THR A 95 2.72 -12.40 6.16
C THR A 95 1.38 -12.67 6.85
N PHE A 96 0.31 -12.81 6.10
CA PHE A 96 -1.02 -13.09 6.63
C PHE A 96 -1.22 -14.58 6.92
N LEU A 97 -0.57 -15.44 6.16
CA LEU A 97 -0.57 -16.90 6.32
C LEU A 97 0.72 -17.36 6.99
N ASN A 98 0.56 -18.30 7.93
CA ASN A 98 1.67 -19.04 8.53
C ASN A 98 2.28 -20.06 7.54
N LYS A 99 3.25 -20.83 8.01
CA LYS A 99 3.93 -21.86 7.19
C LYS A 99 2.99 -22.99 6.74
N GLU A 100 1.96 -23.25 7.51
CA GLU A 100 0.91 -24.24 7.25
C GLU A 100 -0.20 -23.70 6.35
N LYS A 101 -0.03 -22.48 5.79
CA LYS A 101 -1.00 -21.76 4.94
C LYS A 101 -2.33 -21.48 5.65
N GLN A 102 -2.28 -21.29 6.95
CA GLN A 102 -3.42 -20.99 7.81
C GLN A 102 -3.29 -19.61 8.45
N ILE A 103 -4.39 -19.05 8.90
CA ILE A 103 -4.41 -17.83 9.70
C ILE A 103 -4.41 -18.25 11.17
N GLY A 104 -3.52 -17.67 11.97
CA GLY A 104 -3.52 -17.89 13.43
C GLY A 104 -4.78 -17.31 14.08
N ASP A 105 -5.25 -17.96 15.17
CA ASP A 105 -6.48 -17.58 15.87
C ASP A 105 -6.48 -16.10 16.30
N TYR A 106 -5.35 -15.62 16.83
CA TYR A 106 -5.20 -14.22 17.22
C TYR A 106 -5.35 -13.26 16.01
N THR A 107 -4.75 -13.60 14.87
CA THR A 107 -4.88 -12.79 13.65
C THR A 107 -6.34 -12.75 13.18
N ARG A 108 -7.04 -13.85 13.26
CA ARG A 108 -8.46 -13.94 12.91
C ARG A 108 -9.31 -13.06 13.83
N GLU A 109 -9.13 -13.15 15.15
CA GLU A 109 -9.85 -12.33 16.12
C GLU A 109 -9.63 -10.82 15.89
N VAL A 110 -8.38 -10.43 15.62
CA VAL A 110 -8.03 -9.05 15.30
C VAL A 110 -8.71 -8.60 14.01
N MET A 111 -8.72 -9.42 12.96
CA MET A 111 -9.38 -9.11 11.69
C MET A 111 -10.90 -9.00 11.84
N ASP A 112 -11.52 -9.88 12.60
CA ASP A 112 -12.94 -9.80 12.91
C ASP A 112 -13.29 -8.49 13.61
N THR A 113 -12.50 -8.10 14.60
CA THR A 113 -12.67 -6.83 15.32
C THR A 113 -12.44 -5.62 14.38
N PHE A 114 -11.40 -5.69 13.57
CA PHE A 114 -11.03 -4.63 12.62
C PHE A 114 -12.14 -4.40 11.58
N THR A 115 -12.67 -5.47 11.00
CA THR A 115 -13.71 -5.37 9.96
C THR A 115 -15.09 -5.04 10.54
N LYS A 116 -15.44 -5.55 11.75
CA LYS A 116 -16.65 -5.13 12.48
C LYS A 116 -16.66 -3.63 12.80
N ALA A 117 -15.49 -3.02 12.96
CA ALA A 117 -15.37 -1.57 13.12
C ALA A 117 -15.57 -0.78 11.80
N GLY A 118 -15.94 -1.44 10.69
CA GLY A 118 -16.20 -0.85 9.38
C GLY A 118 -14.94 -0.69 8.51
N ASN A 119 -13.79 -1.17 8.97
CA ASN A 119 -12.55 -1.13 8.20
C ASN A 119 -12.55 -2.18 7.08
N LYS A 120 -11.68 -2.02 6.10
CA LYS A 120 -11.60 -2.87 4.91
C LYS A 120 -10.30 -3.67 4.88
N LEU A 121 -10.39 -4.92 4.44
CA LEU A 121 -9.24 -5.79 4.22
C LEU A 121 -8.99 -5.95 2.73
N VAL A 122 -7.73 -5.84 2.33
CA VAL A 122 -7.27 -6.08 0.96
C VAL A 122 -6.18 -7.15 1.00
N LEU A 123 -6.43 -8.27 0.35
CA LEU A 123 -5.42 -9.32 0.17
C LEU A 123 -4.62 -9.05 -1.09
N CYS A 124 -3.31 -8.94 -0.94
CA CYS A 124 -2.37 -8.67 -2.03
C CYS A 124 -1.48 -9.91 -2.26
N SER A 125 -1.27 -10.29 -3.52
CA SER A 125 -0.40 -11.41 -3.82
C SER A 125 0.19 -11.33 -5.22
N GLY A 126 1.34 -11.98 -5.43
CA GLY A 126 1.85 -12.27 -6.77
C GLY A 126 1.08 -13.34 -7.52
N ARG A 127 0.25 -14.12 -6.82
CA ARG A 127 -0.58 -15.18 -7.41
C ARG A 127 -1.60 -14.61 -8.39
N ASP A 128 -2.11 -15.46 -9.28
CA ASP A 128 -3.29 -15.13 -10.08
C ASP A 128 -4.52 -14.87 -9.18
N ILE A 129 -5.45 -14.08 -9.71
CA ILE A 129 -6.61 -13.61 -8.93
C ILE A 129 -7.54 -14.74 -8.47
N ASN A 130 -7.64 -15.84 -9.25
CA ASN A 130 -8.47 -16.98 -8.87
C ASN A 130 -7.83 -17.76 -7.73
N SER A 131 -6.51 -17.92 -7.73
CA SER A 131 -5.76 -18.50 -6.61
C SER A 131 -5.93 -17.70 -5.32
N VAL A 132 -5.88 -16.35 -5.41
CA VAL A 132 -6.13 -15.49 -4.23
C VAL A 132 -7.58 -15.66 -3.74
N ARG A 133 -8.54 -15.75 -4.66
CA ARG A 133 -9.95 -15.98 -4.34
C ARG A 133 -10.16 -17.34 -3.65
N SER A 134 -9.56 -18.39 -4.18
CA SER A 134 -9.64 -19.74 -3.58
C SER A 134 -9.06 -19.76 -2.17
N VAL A 135 -7.97 -19.04 -1.90
CA VAL A 135 -7.43 -18.89 -0.53
C VAL A 135 -8.41 -18.16 0.38
N LYS A 136 -9.03 -17.05 -0.09
CA LYS A 136 -10.07 -16.33 0.65
C LYS A 136 -11.23 -17.26 1.03
N GLU A 137 -11.72 -18.03 0.08
CA GLU A 137 -12.84 -18.98 0.28
C GLU A 137 -12.46 -20.12 1.24
N TYR A 138 -11.30 -20.73 1.03
CA TYR A 138 -10.79 -21.80 1.89
C TYR A 138 -10.64 -21.35 3.36
N LEU A 139 -10.23 -20.10 3.57
CA LEU A 139 -10.03 -19.51 4.89
C LEU A 139 -11.32 -18.88 5.47
N HIS A 140 -12.43 -18.93 4.74
CA HIS A 140 -13.71 -18.32 5.14
C HIS A 140 -13.58 -16.84 5.52
N LEU A 141 -12.88 -16.06 4.67
CA LEU A 141 -12.72 -14.62 4.87
C LEU A 141 -13.85 -13.85 4.19
N ASP A 142 -15.03 -13.88 4.80
CA ASP A 142 -16.24 -13.26 4.24
C ASP A 142 -16.52 -11.89 4.89
N TYR A 143 -15.51 -11.01 4.85
CA TYR A 143 -15.63 -9.65 5.38
C TYR A 143 -16.24 -8.70 4.33
N PRO A 144 -17.21 -7.84 4.71
CA PRO A 144 -17.82 -6.89 3.79
C PRO A 144 -16.82 -5.88 3.22
N GLY A 145 -16.89 -5.61 1.92
CA GLY A 145 -16.07 -4.63 1.23
C GLY A 145 -14.60 -5.02 1.15
N MET A 146 -14.28 -6.30 1.08
CA MET A 146 -12.95 -6.79 0.76
C MET A 146 -12.57 -6.55 -0.70
N TYR A 147 -11.27 -6.45 -0.91
CA TYR A 147 -10.68 -6.43 -2.25
C TYR A 147 -9.56 -7.46 -2.35
N LEU A 148 -9.36 -7.97 -3.56
CA LEU A 148 -8.24 -8.84 -3.91
C LEU A 148 -7.36 -8.13 -4.93
N ILE A 149 -6.06 -8.21 -4.72
CA ILE A 149 -5.03 -7.75 -5.66
C ILE A 149 -4.19 -8.97 -6.04
N GLY A 150 -4.23 -9.31 -7.30
CA GLY A 150 -3.44 -10.41 -7.88
C GLY A 150 -2.39 -9.91 -8.88
N TYR A 151 -1.52 -10.83 -9.33
CA TYR A 151 -0.48 -10.55 -10.32
C TYR A 151 0.43 -9.39 -9.94
N ASN A 152 0.82 -9.26 -8.65
CA ASN A 152 1.61 -8.13 -8.13
C ASN A 152 1.01 -6.75 -8.46
N GLY A 153 -0.33 -6.61 -8.41
CA GLY A 153 -1.02 -5.37 -8.73
C GLY A 153 -1.61 -5.32 -10.15
N GLY A 154 -1.43 -6.36 -10.95
CA GLY A 154 -1.95 -6.43 -12.33
C GLY A 154 -3.48 -6.52 -12.41
N GLN A 155 -4.15 -6.97 -11.36
CA GLN A 155 -5.61 -7.01 -11.30
C GLN A 155 -6.13 -6.72 -9.89
N ILE A 156 -7.19 -5.91 -9.82
CA ILE A 156 -7.91 -5.57 -8.59
C ILE A 156 -9.38 -5.97 -8.75
N VAL A 157 -9.90 -6.74 -7.80
CA VAL A 157 -11.28 -7.21 -7.79
C VAL A 157 -11.95 -6.83 -6.47
N GLU A 158 -13.16 -6.30 -6.54
CA GLU A 158 -14.05 -6.12 -5.40
C GLU A 158 -14.77 -7.45 -5.10
N CYS A 159 -14.70 -7.92 -3.85
CA CYS A 159 -15.22 -9.24 -3.50
C CYS A 159 -16.74 -9.29 -3.49
N ASP A 160 -17.42 -8.24 -2.99
CA ASP A 160 -18.87 -8.24 -2.78
C ASP A 160 -19.65 -8.34 -4.10
N THR A 161 -19.14 -7.72 -5.16
CA THR A 161 -19.78 -7.70 -6.49
C THR A 161 -19.08 -8.57 -7.51
N GLY A 162 -17.85 -9.02 -7.23
CA GLY A 162 -16.98 -9.69 -8.20
C GLY A 162 -16.44 -8.77 -9.30
N LYS A 163 -16.68 -7.45 -9.20
CA LYS A 163 -16.31 -6.49 -10.23
C LYS A 163 -14.78 -6.30 -10.29
N THR A 164 -14.23 -6.43 -11.49
CA THR A 164 -12.85 -6.03 -11.75
C THR A 164 -12.78 -4.50 -11.83
N LEU A 165 -12.04 -3.88 -10.91
CA LEU A 165 -11.85 -2.43 -10.83
C LEU A 165 -10.66 -1.96 -11.67
N TYR A 166 -9.65 -2.81 -11.79
CA TYR A 166 -8.43 -2.52 -12.52
C TYR A 166 -7.86 -3.81 -13.11
N ARG A 167 -7.34 -3.74 -14.32
CA ARG A 167 -6.63 -4.84 -14.96
C ARG A 167 -5.65 -4.30 -15.99
N VAL A 168 -4.42 -4.77 -15.89
CA VAL A 168 -3.40 -4.65 -16.94
C VAL A 168 -3.04 -6.05 -17.39
N ALA A 169 -3.05 -6.28 -18.68
CA ALA A 169 -2.66 -7.55 -19.28
C ALA A 169 -1.69 -7.30 -20.43
N LEU A 170 -0.79 -8.22 -20.62
CA LEU A 170 0.05 -8.25 -21.81
C LEU A 170 -0.80 -8.49 -23.06
N THR A 171 -0.43 -7.89 -24.17
CA THR A 171 -1.02 -8.23 -25.46
C THR A 171 -0.52 -9.62 -25.90
N TYR A 172 -1.27 -10.25 -26.80
CA TYR A 172 -0.87 -11.54 -27.37
C TYR A 172 0.53 -11.49 -28.01
N GLU A 173 0.84 -10.41 -28.71
CA GLU A 173 2.14 -10.18 -29.33
C GLU A 173 3.26 -10.11 -28.28
N GLN A 174 3.06 -9.37 -27.19
CA GLN A 174 4.02 -9.31 -26.08
C GLN A 174 4.25 -10.69 -25.44
N VAL A 175 3.17 -11.47 -25.24
CA VAL A 175 3.25 -12.83 -24.71
C VAL A 175 4.06 -13.73 -25.65
N CYS A 176 3.85 -13.65 -26.96
CA CYS A 176 4.62 -14.42 -27.95
C CYS A 176 6.11 -14.07 -27.91
N HIS A 177 6.46 -12.78 -27.89
CA HIS A 177 7.85 -12.33 -27.80
C HIS A 177 8.54 -12.80 -26.52
N ILE A 178 7.88 -12.70 -25.36
CA ILE A 178 8.45 -13.16 -24.09
C ILE A 178 8.65 -14.69 -24.12
N ARG A 179 7.67 -15.45 -24.64
CA ARG A 179 7.78 -16.92 -24.76
C ARG A 179 8.94 -17.32 -25.65
N GLU A 180 9.12 -16.64 -26.78
CA GLU A 180 10.21 -16.92 -27.71
C GLU A 180 11.58 -16.63 -27.06
N ALA A 181 11.72 -15.48 -26.41
CA ALA A 181 12.93 -15.13 -25.67
C ALA A 181 13.22 -16.14 -24.53
N ALA A 182 12.23 -16.54 -23.77
CA ALA A 182 12.38 -17.56 -22.73
C ALA A 182 12.84 -18.90 -23.30
N SER A 183 12.25 -19.33 -24.42
CA SER A 183 12.64 -20.57 -25.11
C SER A 183 14.08 -20.54 -25.58
N GLN A 184 14.54 -19.44 -26.17
CA GLN A 184 15.93 -19.27 -26.64
C GLN A 184 16.95 -19.38 -25.48
N HIS A 185 16.56 -19.05 -24.26
CA HIS A 185 17.42 -19.15 -23.08
C HIS A 185 17.15 -20.37 -22.20
N GLY A 186 16.33 -21.32 -22.65
CA GLY A 186 15.99 -22.53 -21.90
C GLY A 186 15.22 -22.24 -20.61
N LEU A 187 14.52 -21.10 -20.51
CA LEU A 187 13.73 -20.72 -19.36
C LEU A 187 12.31 -21.25 -19.46
N HIS A 188 11.78 -21.69 -18.32
CA HIS A 188 10.37 -22.07 -18.23
C HIS A 188 9.48 -20.84 -18.34
N PHE A 189 8.47 -20.87 -19.21
CA PHE A 189 7.49 -19.82 -19.41
C PHE A 189 6.10 -20.29 -18.99
N HIS A 190 5.46 -19.51 -18.14
CA HIS A 190 4.15 -19.79 -17.59
C HIS A 190 3.20 -18.60 -17.86
N THR A 191 1.98 -18.87 -18.33
CA THR A 191 0.91 -17.86 -18.55
C THR A 191 -0.33 -18.21 -17.76
#